data_4329717970dbc4a0215b64778047052a
#
_entry.id   4329717970dbc4a0215b64778047052a
#
_cell.length_a   1.000
_cell.length_b   1.000
_cell.length_c   1.000
_cell.angle_alpha   90.00
_cell.angle_beta   90.00
_cell.angle_gamma   90.00
#
_symmetry.space_group_name_H-M   'P 1'
#
loop_
_entity.id
_entity.type
_entity.pdbx_description
1 polymer ?
#
loop_
_entity_poly.entity_id
_entity_poly.type
_entity_poly.pdbx_seq_one_letter_code
_entity_poly.pdbx_strand_id
1 'polypeptide(L)'
;MSRLMLGRTLERICKAVLLLCLVHFLIMMILYFDVYSQRFDIFSRFNNGRGANTSRWPHHSYYNYSRPNATFPSYLPASELLPPSGKPELNRSQPTPKPIPPCPEVPPGLVGRLLIEFSSLMSMERVQRENPNVTEGGKYTPPDCRAKQKVAIIIPFRHREHHLKYWLHYLHPILRRQKIDYGIYIINQLGEDTFNRAKLLNVGYTEALKDAEYDCFIFSDVDLIPMDDRNLYHCYDQPRHFAIAMDKFGFRLPYAGYFGGVSGLSKKQFLKINGFPNEYWGWGGEDDDIYNRITLNGMKVSRPDVRIGRYRMIKHERDEHNEPNPQRFNKIQNTKNTMRKDGISSLTYRLVSIKKYPLYTNISVAIGKPPPRPIRG
;
A
#
# COMPACT_ATOMS: atom_id res chain seq x y z
N MET A 1 54.84 42.40 37.01
CA MET A 1 54.17 41.13 37.43
C MET A 1 52.82 40.79 36.73
N SER A 2 52.07 41.73 36.20
CA SER A 2 50.74 41.49 35.63
C SER A 2 50.71 40.74 34.28
N ARG A 3 51.70 40.93 33.40
CA ARG A 3 51.75 40.28 32.06
C ARG A 3 52.01 38.75 32.10
N LEU A 4 52.74 38.24 33.11
CA LEU A 4 53.01 36.79 33.28
C LEU A 4 51.78 36.02 33.81
N MET A 5 50.96 36.66 34.60
CA MET A 5 49.74 36.07 35.13
C MET A 5 48.67 35.93 34.05
N LEU A 6 48.55 36.92 33.16
CA LEU A 6 47.58 36.92 32.06
C LEU A 6 47.87 35.80 31.03
N GLY A 7 49.16 35.55 30.75
CA GLY A 7 49.58 34.48 29.82
C GLY A 7 49.24 33.07 30.33
N ARG A 8 49.45 32.80 31.65
CA ARG A 8 49.10 31.50 32.28
C ARG A 8 47.60 31.26 32.36
N THR A 9 46.80 32.31 32.53
CA THR A 9 45.33 32.20 32.55
C THR A 9 44.79 31.94 31.16
N LEU A 10 45.31 32.62 30.13
CA LEU A 10 44.96 32.41 28.73
C LEU A 10 45.32 30.99 28.29
N GLU A 11 46.48 30.48 28.63
CA GLU A 11 46.91 29.11 28.32
C GLU A 11 45.98 28.06 28.97
N ARG A 12 45.53 28.26 30.21
CA ARG A 12 44.57 27.37 30.88
C ARG A 12 43.21 27.40 30.19
N ILE A 13 42.74 28.57 29.80
CA ILE A 13 41.46 28.70 29.03
C ILE A 13 41.57 28.00 27.70
N CYS A 14 42.66 28.20 26.94
CA CYS A 14 42.87 27.49 25.63
C CYS A 14 42.93 25.98 25.83
N LYS A 15 43.59 25.46 26.87
CA LYS A 15 43.62 24.02 27.18
C LYS A 15 42.23 23.48 27.53
N ALA A 16 41.44 24.22 28.31
CA ALA A 16 40.07 23.84 28.66
C ALA A 16 39.13 23.82 27.43
N VAL A 17 39.26 24.82 26.55
CA VAL A 17 38.47 24.85 25.30
C VAL A 17 38.84 23.69 24.36
N LEU A 18 40.15 23.40 24.20
CA LEU A 18 40.60 22.25 23.42
C LEU A 18 40.09 20.92 23.97
N LEU A 19 40.10 20.75 25.28
CA LEU A 19 39.59 19.56 25.94
C LEU A 19 38.07 19.40 25.71
N LEU A 20 37.29 20.49 25.82
CA LEU A 20 35.86 20.52 25.53
C LEU A 20 35.56 20.16 24.06
N CYS A 21 36.33 20.67 23.11
CA CYS A 21 36.20 20.32 21.68
C CYS A 21 36.52 18.84 21.43
N LEU A 22 37.56 18.29 22.08
CA LEU A 22 37.88 16.86 21.99
C LEU A 22 36.79 15.97 22.55
N VAL A 23 36.23 16.31 23.71
CA VAL A 23 35.11 15.57 24.32
C VAL A 23 33.87 15.64 23.44
N HIS A 24 33.56 16.82 22.87
CA HIS A 24 32.45 16.96 21.93
C HIS A 24 32.66 16.12 20.70
N PHE A 25 33.85 16.11 20.12
CA PHE A 25 34.21 15.28 18.97
C PHE A 25 34.09 13.78 19.27
N LEU A 26 34.54 13.33 20.45
CA LEU A 26 34.38 11.94 20.89
C LEU A 26 32.91 11.54 21.06
N ILE A 27 32.07 12.41 21.63
CA ILE A 27 30.63 12.16 21.76
C ILE A 27 29.98 12.04 20.38
N MET A 28 30.32 12.94 19.45
CA MET A 28 29.81 12.88 18.05
C MET A 28 30.28 11.62 17.34
N MET A 29 31.52 11.17 17.56
CA MET A 29 32.05 9.92 17.02
C MET A 29 31.32 8.69 17.60
N ILE A 30 31.06 8.66 18.91
CA ILE A 30 30.32 7.58 19.57
C ILE A 30 28.88 7.52 19.01
N LEU A 31 28.20 8.66 18.92
CA LEU A 31 26.86 8.74 18.34
C LEU A 31 26.83 8.34 16.85
N TYR A 32 27.86 8.73 16.11
CA TYR A 32 28.03 8.33 14.72
C TYR A 32 28.28 6.82 14.58
N PHE A 33 29.13 6.23 15.42
CA PHE A 33 29.38 4.79 15.46
C PHE A 33 28.17 3.99 15.94
N ASP A 34 27.38 4.49 16.87
CA ASP A 34 26.14 3.81 17.33
C ASP A 34 25.08 3.81 16.23
N VAL A 35 24.94 4.89 15.49
CA VAL A 35 24.08 4.96 14.29
C VAL A 35 24.63 4.08 13.14
N TYR A 36 25.95 3.94 13.03
CA TYR A 36 26.60 3.15 11.96
C TYR A 36 26.70 1.67 12.31
N SER A 37 26.88 1.30 13.58
CA SER A 37 26.97 -0.10 14.04
C SER A 37 25.65 -0.84 13.82
N GLN A 38 24.52 -0.15 13.90
CA GLN A 38 23.22 -0.72 13.50
C GLN A 38 23.13 -1.04 12.01
N ARG A 39 24.03 -0.51 11.16
CA ARG A 39 24.15 -0.87 9.74
C ARG A 39 25.11 -2.02 9.47
N PHE A 40 26.01 -2.35 10.41
CA PHE A 40 27.06 -3.38 10.23
C PHE A 40 26.71 -4.76 10.80
N ASP A 41 25.58 -4.94 11.45
CA ASP A 41 25.11 -6.26 11.91
C ASP A 41 24.77 -7.24 10.77
N ILE A 42 24.86 -6.76 9.52
CA ILE A 42 24.69 -7.58 8.31
C ILE A 42 25.97 -8.34 7.96
N PHE A 43 27.16 -7.85 8.36
CA PHE A 43 28.44 -8.46 8.00
C PHE A 43 28.94 -9.52 9.00
N SER A 44 28.46 -9.52 10.24
CA SER A 44 28.85 -10.55 11.25
C SER A 44 28.25 -11.94 10.97
N ARG A 45 27.18 -12.02 10.16
CA ARG A 45 26.58 -13.31 9.75
C ARG A 45 27.30 -14.01 8.62
N PHE A 46 28.23 -13.37 7.92
CA PHE A 46 28.98 -13.98 6.81
C PHE A 46 30.31 -14.62 7.22
N ASN A 47 30.80 -14.43 8.44
CA ASN A 47 32.14 -14.89 8.85
C ASN A 47 32.13 -16.10 9.80
N ASN A 48 30.99 -16.71 10.14
CA ASN A 48 30.91 -17.92 10.98
C ASN A 48 30.52 -19.19 10.22
N GLY A 49 30.98 -19.34 8.99
CA GLY A 49 30.71 -20.49 8.13
C GLY A 49 31.93 -21.26 7.72
N ARG A 50 32.88 -21.59 8.67
CA ARG A 50 33.90 -22.62 8.46
C ARG A 50 34.10 -23.43 9.74
N GLY A 51 33.37 -24.49 9.87
CA GLY A 51 33.53 -25.52 10.89
C GLY A 51 32.73 -26.74 10.48
N ALA A 52 33.43 -27.76 9.99
CA ALA A 52 32.87 -29.03 9.52
C ALA A 52 32.02 -29.73 10.59
N ASN A 53 30.88 -30.30 10.20
CA ASN A 53 30.68 -31.73 10.45
C ASN A 53 29.44 -32.25 9.68
N THR A 54 29.72 -33.37 9.04
CA THR A 54 28.85 -34.29 8.33
C THR A 54 27.69 -34.78 9.19
N SER A 55 26.47 -34.68 8.69
CA SER A 55 25.42 -35.64 8.99
C SER A 55 24.48 -35.80 7.81
N ARG A 56 24.41 -37.04 7.35
CA ARG A 56 23.60 -37.64 6.30
C ARG A 56 22.13 -37.21 6.40
N TRP A 57 21.57 -36.78 5.27
CA TRP A 57 20.13 -36.82 5.01
C TRP A 57 19.77 -38.00 4.14
N PRO A 58 18.68 -38.72 4.39
CA PRO A 58 18.28 -39.86 3.58
C PRO A 58 17.62 -39.40 2.27
N HIS A 59 18.05 -40.06 1.20
CA HIS A 59 17.43 -40.03 -0.12
C HIS A 59 15.98 -40.53 -0.03
N HIS A 60 14.99 -39.70 -0.41
CA HIS A 60 13.70 -40.23 -0.81
C HIS A 60 13.63 -40.36 -2.32
N SER A 61 13.40 -41.57 -2.72
CA SER A 61 13.31 -42.08 -4.08
C SER A 61 12.16 -41.46 -4.87
N TYR A 62 12.45 -41.19 -6.13
CA TYR A 62 11.47 -40.91 -7.18
C TYR A 62 10.51 -42.07 -7.36
N TYR A 63 9.22 -41.88 -7.21
CA TYR A 63 8.21 -42.80 -7.73
C TYR A 63 7.83 -42.39 -9.15
N ASN A 64 8.23 -43.23 -10.09
CA ASN A 64 7.71 -43.28 -11.45
C ASN A 64 6.26 -43.75 -11.40
N TYR A 65 5.35 -42.94 -11.85
CA TYR A 65 3.97 -43.35 -12.09
C TYR A 65 3.79 -43.64 -13.58
N SER A 66 3.78 -44.94 -13.91
CA SER A 66 3.43 -45.47 -15.24
C SER A 66 1.93 -45.38 -15.43
N ARG A 67 1.52 -44.84 -16.58
CA ARG A 67 0.14 -44.84 -17.04
C ARG A 67 -0.34 -46.28 -17.32
N PRO A 68 -1.55 -46.67 -16.91
CA PRO A 68 -2.26 -47.79 -17.52
C PRO A 68 -3.13 -47.27 -18.69
N ASN A 69 -2.99 -47.96 -19.81
CA ASN A 69 -3.89 -47.87 -20.98
C ASN A 69 -5.31 -48.26 -20.56
N ALA A 70 -6.28 -47.36 -20.80
CA ALA A 70 -7.68 -47.72 -20.76
C ALA A 70 -8.20 -47.79 -22.19
N THR A 71 -8.48 -49.00 -22.61
CA THR A 71 -9.24 -49.38 -23.81
C THR A 71 -10.71 -49.00 -23.65
N PHE A 72 -11.26 -48.35 -24.67
CA PHE A 72 -12.71 -48.07 -24.79
C PHE A 72 -13.46 -49.33 -25.22
N PRO A 73 -14.63 -49.64 -24.64
CA PRO A 73 -15.56 -50.58 -25.24
C PRO A 73 -16.60 -49.86 -26.11
N SER A 74 -16.83 -50.50 -27.22
CA SER A 74 -17.75 -50.17 -28.32
C SER A 74 -19.22 -50.18 -27.92
N TYR A 75 -19.97 -49.39 -28.71
CA TYR A 75 -21.44 -49.27 -28.74
C TYR A 75 -22.18 -50.59 -28.83
N LEU A 76 -23.33 -50.68 -28.14
CA LEU A 76 -24.46 -51.54 -28.45
C LEU A 76 -25.79 -50.75 -28.44
N PRO A 77 -26.79 -51.12 -29.24
CA PRO A 77 -27.91 -50.25 -29.59
C PRO A 77 -29.10 -50.34 -28.62
N ALA A 78 -29.90 -49.27 -28.68
CA ALA A 78 -31.14 -49.13 -27.92
C ALA A 78 -32.25 -50.06 -28.49
N SER A 79 -32.93 -50.79 -27.58
CA SER A 79 -34.35 -51.11 -27.75
C SER A 79 -34.98 -51.55 -26.43
N GLU A 80 -36.07 -50.87 -26.11
CA GLU A 80 -37.24 -51.31 -25.35
C GLU A 80 -37.09 -51.84 -23.91
N LEU A 81 -37.64 -51.06 -22.97
CA LEU A 81 -38.75 -51.50 -22.15
C LEU A 81 -39.15 -50.41 -21.15
N LEU A 82 -40.35 -49.90 -21.29
CA LEU A 82 -41.02 -49.05 -20.31
C LEU A 82 -41.49 -49.92 -19.10
N PRO A 83 -41.24 -49.51 -17.88
CA PRO A 83 -41.97 -49.98 -16.71
C PRO A 83 -42.89 -48.88 -16.15
N PRO A 84 -43.81 -49.24 -15.23
CA PRO A 84 -45.10 -48.58 -15.07
C PRO A 84 -45.03 -47.35 -14.15
N SER A 85 -46.05 -46.49 -14.37
CA SER A 85 -46.37 -45.29 -13.61
C SER A 85 -46.30 -45.47 -12.08
N GLY A 86 -45.24 -44.98 -11.49
CA GLY A 86 -45.15 -44.65 -10.08
C GLY A 86 -45.29 -43.14 -9.89
N LYS A 87 -46.22 -42.68 -9.06
CA LYS A 87 -46.43 -41.29 -8.70
C LYS A 87 -45.14 -40.66 -8.23
N PRO A 88 -44.76 -39.43 -8.66
CA PRO A 88 -43.60 -38.76 -8.09
C PRO A 88 -43.92 -38.35 -6.64
N GLU A 89 -43.22 -38.93 -5.68
CA GLU A 89 -43.12 -38.36 -4.33
C GLU A 89 -42.35 -37.02 -4.42
N LEU A 90 -43.14 -35.97 -4.40
CA LEU A 90 -42.64 -34.59 -4.28
C LEU A 90 -42.39 -34.33 -2.78
N ASN A 91 -41.19 -34.64 -2.28
CA ASN A 91 -40.68 -34.03 -1.05
C ASN A 91 -39.18 -34.36 -0.85
N ARG A 92 -38.29 -33.75 -1.68
CA ARG A 92 -36.93 -33.47 -1.22
C ARG A 92 -36.87 -31.98 -0.99
N SER A 93 -37.14 -31.53 0.21
CA SER A 93 -36.75 -30.21 0.68
C SER A 93 -35.23 -30.07 0.49
N GLN A 94 -34.83 -29.35 -0.53
CA GLN A 94 -33.43 -28.93 -0.65
C GLN A 94 -33.06 -28.16 0.62
N PRO A 95 -31.96 -28.49 1.31
CA PRO A 95 -31.55 -27.76 2.47
C PRO A 95 -31.33 -26.29 2.03
N THR A 96 -32.12 -25.40 2.62
CA THR A 96 -31.91 -23.95 2.44
C THR A 96 -30.43 -23.61 2.77
N PRO A 97 -29.72 -22.96 1.89
CA PRO A 97 -28.31 -22.61 2.13
C PRO A 97 -28.23 -21.87 3.48
N LYS A 98 -27.39 -22.36 4.39
CA LYS A 98 -27.16 -21.66 5.66
C LYS A 98 -26.64 -20.26 5.37
N PRO A 99 -27.16 -19.21 6.00
CA PRO A 99 -26.71 -17.86 5.76
C PRO A 99 -25.20 -17.74 6.12
N ILE A 100 -24.43 -17.16 5.22
CA ILE A 100 -22.98 -16.95 5.39
C ILE A 100 -22.77 -16.02 6.59
N PRO A 101 -22.01 -16.44 7.63
CA PRO A 101 -21.80 -15.64 8.83
C PRO A 101 -20.99 -14.36 8.53
N PRO A 102 -21.07 -13.31 9.36
CA PRO A 102 -20.20 -12.15 9.23
C PRO A 102 -18.73 -12.53 9.45
N CYS A 103 -17.83 -11.89 8.73
CA CYS A 103 -16.39 -12.11 8.93
C CYS A 103 -15.98 -11.64 10.33
N PRO A 104 -15.05 -12.35 10.99
CA PRO A 104 -14.55 -11.97 12.30
C PRO A 104 -13.84 -10.63 12.25
N GLU A 105 -13.89 -9.86 13.32
CA GLU A 105 -13.28 -8.53 13.42
C GLU A 105 -11.76 -8.61 13.29
N VAL A 106 -11.15 -9.63 13.89
CA VAL A 106 -9.76 -10.00 13.72
C VAL A 106 -9.72 -11.38 13.04
N PRO A 107 -9.40 -11.46 11.75
CA PRO A 107 -9.33 -12.72 11.03
C PRO A 107 -8.29 -13.68 11.62
N PRO A 108 -8.61 -14.96 11.78
CA PRO A 108 -7.71 -15.93 12.43
C PRO A 108 -6.50 -16.33 11.58
N GLY A 109 -6.52 -16.03 10.26
CA GLY A 109 -5.46 -16.38 9.32
C GLY A 109 -4.33 -15.34 9.20
N LEU A 110 -4.29 -14.32 10.08
CA LEU A 110 -3.23 -13.31 10.06
C LEU A 110 -1.92 -13.91 10.58
N VAL A 111 -0.82 -13.64 9.87
CA VAL A 111 0.52 -14.14 10.21
C VAL A 111 1.38 -13.12 10.95
N GLY A 112 0.93 -11.87 11.02
CA GLY A 112 1.63 -10.78 11.68
C GLY A 112 2.73 -10.18 10.80
N ARG A 113 3.96 -10.10 11.34
CA ARG A 113 5.09 -9.46 10.66
C ARG A 113 5.55 -10.23 9.43
N LEU A 114 5.70 -9.52 8.33
CA LEU A 114 6.11 -10.05 7.02
C LEU A 114 7.54 -9.62 6.67
N LEU A 115 8.29 -10.53 6.06
CA LEU A 115 9.55 -10.20 5.40
C LEU A 115 9.23 -9.70 3.99
N ILE A 116 9.59 -8.45 3.70
CA ILE A 116 9.39 -7.85 2.38
C ILE A 116 10.72 -7.76 1.66
N GLU A 117 10.83 -8.38 0.50
CA GLU A 117 12.04 -8.40 -0.32
C GLU A 117 11.71 -8.05 -1.78
N PHE A 118 12.64 -7.36 -2.45
CA PHE A 118 12.51 -6.93 -3.84
C PHE A 118 13.59 -7.52 -4.75
N SER A 119 14.23 -8.61 -4.31
CA SER A 119 15.37 -9.24 -5.01
C SER A 119 14.96 -10.26 -6.06
N SER A 120 13.74 -10.79 -6.01
CA SER A 120 13.27 -11.80 -6.96
C SER A 120 12.69 -11.17 -8.23
N LEU A 121 12.93 -11.80 -9.39
CA LEU A 121 12.22 -11.46 -10.62
C LEU A 121 10.73 -11.75 -10.45
N MET A 122 9.92 -10.69 -10.43
CA MET A 122 8.47 -10.77 -10.29
C MET A 122 7.80 -10.60 -11.65
N SER A 123 6.94 -11.55 -12.03
CA SER A 123 6.11 -11.43 -13.23
C SER A 123 4.62 -11.42 -12.87
N MET A 124 3.80 -10.80 -13.71
CA MET A 124 2.34 -10.76 -13.50
C MET A 124 1.72 -12.15 -13.54
N GLU A 125 2.22 -13.03 -14.41
CA GLU A 125 1.76 -14.42 -14.53
C GLU A 125 2.03 -15.21 -13.25
N ARG A 126 3.18 -14.99 -12.61
CA ARG A 126 3.48 -15.57 -11.30
C ARG A 126 2.49 -15.09 -10.24
N VAL A 127 2.29 -13.78 -10.13
CA VAL A 127 1.34 -13.19 -9.16
C VAL A 127 -0.06 -13.71 -9.38
N GLN A 128 -0.50 -13.85 -10.65
CA GLN A 128 -1.82 -14.40 -10.97
C GLN A 128 -1.96 -15.86 -10.52
N ARG A 129 -0.95 -16.72 -10.79
CA ARG A 129 -0.96 -18.11 -10.33
C ARG A 129 -1.01 -18.25 -8.81
N GLU A 130 -0.33 -17.35 -8.09
CA GLU A 130 -0.34 -17.31 -6.62
C GLU A 130 -1.67 -16.80 -6.04
N ASN A 131 -2.53 -16.19 -6.86
CA ASN A 131 -3.81 -15.59 -6.46
C ASN A 131 -5.01 -16.10 -7.31
N PRO A 132 -5.27 -17.41 -7.38
CA PRO A 132 -6.27 -17.98 -8.29
C PRO A 132 -7.72 -17.58 -7.94
N ASN A 133 -7.97 -17.13 -6.71
CA ASN A 133 -9.29 -16.73 -6.23
C ASN A 133 -9.58 -15.22 -6.44
N VAL A 134 -8.64 -14.48 -7.01
CA VAL A 134 -8.87 -13.10 -7.43
C VAL A 134 -9.56 -13.13 -8.79
N THR A 135 -10.68 -12.44 -8.90
CA THR A 135 -11.47 -12.38 -10.14
C THR A 135 -11.04 -11.20 -10.99
N GLU A 136 -11.46 -11.23 -12.26
CA GLU A 136 -11.16 -10.20 -13.25
C GLU A 136 -11.43 -8.78 -12.69
N GLY A 137 -10.51 -7.86 -12.96
CA GLY A 137 -10.52 -6.51 -12.39
C GLY A 137 -9.89 -6.41 -11.00
N GLY A 138 -9.21 -7.47 -10.53
CA GLY A 138 -8.55 -7.48 -9.22
C GLY A 138 -9.53 -7.48 -8.05
N LYS A 139 -10.68 -8.13 -8.22
CA LYS A 139 -11.74 -8.21 -7.21
C LYS A 139 -11.66 -9.51 -6.42
N TYR A 140 -12.02 -9.45 -5.16
CA TYR A 140 -12.10 -10.61 -4.28
C TYR A 140 -13.19 -10.41 -3.24
N THR A 141 -13.96 -11.47 -2.99
CA THR A 141 -14.94 -11.55 -1.91
C THR A 141 -14.63 -12.80 -1.08
N PRO A 142 -14.58 -12.72 0.25
CA PRO A 142 -14.38 -13.89 1.11
C PRO A 142 -15.46 -14.96 0.86
N PRO A 143 -15.07 -16.23 0.59
CA PRO A 143 -16.05 -17.27 0.27
C PRO A 143 -16.77 -17.85 1.48
N ASP A 144 -16.21 -17.68 2.68
CA ASP A 144 -16.62 -18.33 3.92
C ASP A 144 -17.28 -17.40 4.94
N CYS A 145 -17.26 -16.09 4.68
CA CYS A 145 -17.90 -15.11 5.54
C CYS A 145 -18.29 -13.85 4.76
N ARG A 146 -19.24 -13.08 5.28
CA ARG A 146 -19.66 -11.79 4.70
C ARG A 146 -18.83 -10.67 5.31
N ALA A 147 -18.03 -9.99 4.46
CA ALA A 147 -17.26 -8.82 4.87
C ALA A 147 -18.16 -7.68 5.38
N LYS A 148 -17.70 -6.95 6.41
CA LYS A 148 -18.43 -5.82 6.99
C LYS A 148 -18.47 -4.59 6.07
N GLN A 149 -17.44 -4.43 5.23
CA GLN A 149 -17.27 -3.32 4.32
C GLN A 149 -16.75 -3.82 2.97
N LYS A 150 -17.13 -3.15 1.90
CA LYS A 150 -16.52 -3.30 0.58
C LYS A 150 -15.53 -2.17 0.34
N VAL A 151 -14.30 -2.53 -0.03
CA VAL A 151 -13.14 -1.64 -0.05
C VAL A 151 -12.63 -1.43 -1.47
N ALA A 152 -12.57 -0.18 -1.92
CA ALA A 152 -11.84 0.20 -3.13
C ALA A 152 -10.40 0.60 -2.76
N ILE A 153 -9.40 -0.05 -3.39
CA ILE A 153 -8.00 0.36 -3.24
C ILE A 153 -7.60 1.12 -4.49
N ILE A 154 -7.22 2.38 -4.32
CA ILE A 154 -6.96 3.33 -5.39
C ILE A 154 -5.49 3.71 -5.40
N ILE A 155 -4.85 3.53 -6.57
CA ILE A 155 -3.43 3.73 -6.76
C ILE A 155 -3.21 4.73 -7.90
N PRO A 156 -2.68 5.93 -7.62
CA PRO A 156 -2.26 6.87 -8.65
C PRO A 156 -1.01 6.33 -9.34
N PHE A 157 -0.98 6.39 -10.68
CA PHE A 157 0.00 5.62 -11.43
C PHE A 157 0.49 6.35 -12.68
N ARG A 158 1.78 6.22 -12.95
CA ARG A 158 2.43 6.49 -14.25
C ARG A 158 3.80 5.81 -14.28
N HIS A 159 4.07 4.95 -15.29
CA HIS A 159 5.37 4.31 -15.56
C HIS A 159 5.99 3.60 -14.35
N ARG A 160 5.20 2.85 -13.58
CA ARG A 160 5.62 2.13 -12.36
C ARG A 160 5.27 0.64 -12.39
N GLU A 161 5.29 0.02 -13.58
CA GLU A 161 4.91 -1.39 -13.81
C GLU A 161 5.75 -2.35 -12.96
N HIS A 162 7.03 -2.03 -12.76
CA HIS A 162 7.91 -2.83 -11.91
C HIS A 162 7.45 -2.81 -10.44
N HIS A 163 7.08 -1.63 -9.91
CA HIS A 163 6.56 -1.50 -8.56
C HIS A 163 5.21 -2.20 -8.39
N LEU A 164 4.33 -2.08 -9.39
CA LEU A 164 3.01 -2.67 -9.37
C LEU A 164 3.05 -4.19 -9.22
N LYS A 165 4.01 -4.88 -9.86
CA LYS A 165 4.19 -6.34 -9.74
C LYS A 165 4.46 -6.75 -8.29
N TYR A 166 5.37 -6.07 -7.59
CA TYR A 166 5.64 -6.33 -6.18
C TYR A 166 4.46 -5.94 -5.29
N TRP A 167 3.83 -4.80 -5.59
CA TRP A 167 2.68 -4.35 -4.83
C TRP A 167 1.55 -5.40 -4.87
N LEU A 168 1.17 -5.88 -6.05
CA LEU A 168 0.15 -6.91 -6.22
C LEU A 168 0.54 -8.25 -5.58
N HIS A 169 1.83 -8.66 -5.69
CA HIS A 169 2.34 -9.89 -5.09
C HIS A 169 2.14 -9.92 -3.57
N TYR A 170 2.44 -8.82 -2.90
CA TYR A 170 2.30 -8.76 -1.44
C TYR A 170 0.88 -8.46 -0.97
N LEU A 171 0.19 -7.55 -1.65
CA LEU A 171 -1.10 -7.06 -1.16
C LEU A 171 -2.24 -8.07 -1.33
N HIS A 172 -2.36 -8.77 -2.46
CA HIS A 172 -3.43 -9.74 -2.64
C HIS A 172 -3.47 -10.81 -1.53
N PRO A 173 -2.36 -11.48 -1.17
CA PRO A 173 -2.35 -12.43 -0.06
C PRO A 173 -2.71 -11.79 1.29
N ILE A 174 -2.21 -10.57 1.57
CA ILE A 174 -2.51 -9.84 2.79
C ILE A 174 -4.03 -9.56 2.90
N LEU A 175 -4.62 -8.96 1.87
CA LEU A 175 -6.03 -8.58 1.84
C LEU A 175 -6.96 -9.80 1.95
N ARG A 176 -6.59 -10.92 1.33
CA ARG A 176 -7.34 -12.19 1.45
C ARG A 176 -7.29 -12.75 2.86
N ARG A 177 -6.12 -12.75 3.53
CA ARG A 177 -6.01 -13.15 4.94
C ARG A 177 -6.81 -12.24 5.86
N GLN A 178 -6.92 -10.97 5.52
CA GLN A 178 -7.74 -9.99 6.24
C GLN A 178 -9.25 -10.16 5.98
N LYS A 179 -9.69 -11.11 5.14
CA LYS A 179 -11.09 -11.36 4.81
C LYS A 179 -11.84 -10.12 4.32
N ILE A 180 -11.19 -9.32 3.48
CA ILE A 180 -11.76 -8.09 2.92
C ILE A 180 -12.47 -8.39 1.60
N ASP A 181 -13.64 -7.81 1.37
CA ASP A 181 -14.25 -7.69 0.04
C ASP A 181 -13.65 -6.44 -0.62
N TYR A 182 -12.86 -6.61 -1.70
CA TYR A 182 -12.12 -5.50 -2.29
C TYR A 182 -12.07 -5.50 -3.81
N GLY A 183 -11.76 -4.32 -4.37
CA GLY A 183 -11.35 -4.12 -5.76
C GLY A 183 -10.12 -3.21 -5.84
N ILE A 184 -9.20 -3.49 -6.79
CA ILE A 184 -7.96 -2.73 -7.00
C ILE A 184 -8.06 -1.91 -8.28
N TYR A 185 -7.85 -0.59 -8.16
CA TYR A 185 -7.96 0.39 -9.24
C TYR A 185 -6.65 1.15 -9.42
N ILE A 186 -6.03 0.96 -10.57
CA ILE A 186 -4.83 1.66 -11.01
C ILE A 186 -5.27 2.85 -11.87
N ILE A 187 -5.02 4.06 -11.40
CA ILE A 187 -5.43 5.28 -12.07
C ILE A 187 -4.24 5.87 -12.81
N ASN A 188 -4.17 5.57 -14.10
CA ASN A 188 -3.04 5.87 -14.94
C ASN A 188 -3.18 7.25 -15.60
N GLN A 189 -2.31 8.19 -15.22
CA GLN A 189 -2.22 9.49 -15.87
C GLN A 189 -1.60 9.34 -17.26
N LEU A 190 -2.32 9.73 -18.31
CA LEU A 190 -1.81 9.78 -19.67
C LEU A 190 -1.09 11.10 -19.96
N GLY A 191 -0.11 11.04 -20.84
CA GLY A 191 0.73 12.18 -21.25
C GLY A 191 1.90 12.44 -20.30
N GLU A 192 2.79 13.33 -20.74
CA GLU A 192 4.05 13.65 -20.05
C GLU A 192 3.97 14.96 -19.26
N ASP A 193 2.77 15.51 -19.08
CA ASP A 193 2.57 16.68 -18.23
C ASP A 193 2.87 16.38 -16.76
N THR A 194 3.05 17.41 -15.96
CA THR A 194 3.31 17.28 -14.52
C THR A 194 2.34 16.33 -13.83
N PHE A 195 2.84 15.41 -13.03
CA PHE A 195 2.04 14.41 -12.33
C PHE A 195 1.15 15.05 -11.26
N ASN A 196 -0.11 14.59 -11.16
CA ASN A 196 -1.02 15.07 -10.15
C ASN A 196 -1.66 13.91 -9.37
N ARG A 197 -0.95 13.49 -8.33
CA ARG A 197 -1.36 12.38 -7.45
C ARG A 197 -2.76 12.58 -6.86
N ALA A 198 -3.02 13.75 -6.31
CA ALA A 198 -4.27 14.08 -5.62
C ALA A 198 -5.49 14.01 -6.56
N LYS A 199 -5.37 14.58 -7.75
CA LYS A 199 -6.44 14.55 -8.76
C LYS A 199 -6.72 13.13 -9.24
N LEU A 200 -5.68 12.29 -9.42
CA LEU A 200 -5.85 10.88 -9.76
C LEU A 200 -6.58 10.09 -8.66
N LEU A 201 -6.34 10.40 -7.38
CA LEU A 201 -7.05 9.77 -6.26
C LEU A 201 -8.54 10.13 -6.28
N ASN A 202 -8.90 11.37 -6.61
CA ASN A 202 -10.29 11.78 -6.79
C ASN A 202 -10.94 11.07 -7.99
N VAL A 203 -10.22 10.96 -9.12
CA VAL A 203 -10.68 10.18 -10.28
C VAL A 203 -10.95 8.73 -9.88
N GLY A 204 -10.02 8.11 -9.16
CA GLY A 204 -10.16 6.73 -8.71
C GLY A 204 -11.37 6.51 -7.81
N TYR A 205 -11.63 7.43 -6.87
CA TYR A 205 -12.84 7.41 -6.07
C TYR A 205 -14.10 7.44 -6.94
N THR A 206 -14.14 8.35 -7.91
CA THR A 206 -15.30 8.55 -8.79
C THR A 206 -15.54 7.35 -9.70
N GLU A 207 -14.48 6.81 -10.32
CA GLU A 207 -14.59 5.68 -11.25
C GLU A 207 -14.87 4.35 -10.53
N ALA A 208 -14.29 4.13 -9.34
CA ALA A 208 -14.58 2.95 -8.55
C ALA A 208 -16.07 2.87 -8.17
N LEU A 209 -16.70 3.99 -7.82
CA LEU A 209 -18.13 4.04 -7.50
C LEU A 209 -19.05 3.78 -8.70
N LYS A 210 -18.57 3.95 -9.93
CA LYS A 210 -19.31 3.56 -11.14
C LYS A 210 -19.25 2.06 -11.40
N ASP A 211 -18.19 1.38 -10.95
CA ASP A 211 -17.97 -0.06 -11.15
C ASP A 211 -18.64 -0.92 -10.05
N ALA A 212 -18.72 -0.43 -8.81
CA ALA A 212 -19.44 -1.07 -7.70
C ALA A 212 -19.70 -0.10 -6.54
N GLU A 213 -20.59 -0.52 -5.63
CA GLU A 213 -20.77 0.20 -4.37
C GLU A 213 -19.62 -0.13 -3.40
N TYR A 214 -18.98 0.92 -2.86
CA TYR A 214 -17.90 0.81 -1.89
C TYR A 214 -18.20 1.67 -0.67
N ASP A 215 -17.90 1.11 0.51
CA ASP A 215 -18.06 1.77 1.81
C ASP A 215 -16.78 2.50 2.20
N CYS A 216 -15.64 1.97 1.78
CA CYS A 216 -14.31 2.37 2.21
C CYS A 216 -13.36 2.52 1.02
N PHE A 217 -12.52 3.55 1.08
CA PHE A 217 -11.53 3.87 0.06
C PHE A 217 -10.14 3.93 0.70
N ILE A 218 -9.23 3.06 0.23
CA ILE A 218 -7.83 3.06 0.61
C ILE A 218 -7.03 3.68 -0.54
N PHE A 219 -6.36 4.77 -0.26
CA PHE A 219 -5.48 5.48 -1.17
C PHE A 219 -4.05 5.05 -0.90
N SER A 220 -3.39 4.41 -1.86
CA SER A 220 -2.08 3.80 -1.68
C SER A 220 -1.10 4.20 -2.76
N ASP A 221 0.12 4.56 -2.36
CA ASP A 221 1.23 4.66 -3.29
C ASP A 221 1.67 3.25 -3.72
N VAL A 222 2.07 3.11 -5.00
CA VAL A 222 2.42 1.82 -5.61
C VAL A 222 3.77 1.25 -5.12
N ASP A 223 4.57 2.07 -4.46
CA ASP A 223 5.90 1.73 -3.97
C ASP A 223 5.94 1.38 -2.46
N LEU A 224 4.80 1.38 -1.78
CA LEU A 224 4.69 1.12 -0.35
C LEU A 224 4.04 -0.23 -0.05
N ILE A 225 4.80 -1.10 0.61
CA ILE A 225 4.36 -2.46 0.97
C ILE A 225 4.24 -2.57 2.49
N PRO A 226 3.08 -2.97 3.04
CA PRO A 226 2.92 -3.17 4.48
C PRO A 226 3.76 -4.35 4.96
N MET A 227 4.37 -4.20 6.14
CA MET A 227 5.23 -5.22 6.75
C MET A 227 4.52 -6.03 7.84
N ASP A 228 3.21 -5.84 8.01
CA ASP A 228 2.40 -6.56 8.99
C ASP A 228 0.95 -6.64 8.51
N ASP A 229 0.41 -7.87 8.38
CA ASP A 229 -0.95 -8.07 7.89
C ASP A 229 -2.05 -7.82 8.94
N ARG A 230 -1.67 -7.48 10.19
CA ARG A 230 -2.59 -7.00 11.23
C ARG A 230 -2.95 -5.52 11.05
N ASN A 231 -2.31 -4.81 10.14
CA ASN A 231 -2.72 -3.48 9.71
C ASN A 231 -3.92 -3.60 8.76
N LEU A 232 -5.11 -3.78 9.32
CA LEU A 232 -6.32 -4.15 8.59
C LEU A 232 -6.79 -3.04 7.65
N TYR A 233 -6.93 -3.37 6.37
CA TYR A 233 -7.29 -2.46 5.27
C TYR A 233 -8.82 -2.25 5.20
N HIS A 234 -9.40 -1.68 6.25
CA HIS A 234 -10.79 -1.24 6.30
C HIS A 234 -10.88 0.19 6.84
N CYS A 235 -12.03 0.83 6.71
CA CYS A 235 -12.28 2.15 7.26
C CYS A 235 -12.73 2.09 8.72
N TYR A 236 -12.36 3.12 9.45
CA TYR A 236 -12.62 3.31 10.86
C TYR A 236 -13.55 4.52 11.09
N ASP A 237 -13.99 4.74 12.30
CA ASP A 237 -14.83 5.89 12.66
C ASP A 237 -14.14 7.24 12.37
N GLN A 238 -12.81 7.24 12.35
CA GLN A 238 -12.00 8.38 11.95
C GLN A 238 -11.15 8.01 10.73
N PRO A 239 -10.78 8.99 9.86
CA PRO A 239 -9.81 8.75 8.79
C PRO A 239 -8.56 8.04 9.30
N ARG A 240 -8.09 7.03 8.56
CA ARG A 240 -6.99 6.18 8.98
C ARG A 240 -5.72 6.45 8.20
N HIS A 241 -4.61 6.69 8.89
CA HIS A 241 -3.28 6.68 8.30
C HIS A 241 -2.62 5.33 8.56
N PHE A 242 -2.37 4.54 7.52
CA PHE A 242 -1.83 3.19 7.61
C PHE A 242 -0.30 3.18 7.62
N ALA A 243 0.35 3.95 6.73
CA ALA A 243 1.80 3.97 6.52
C ALA A 243 2.52 4.96 7.46
N ILE A 244 2.39 4.74 8.76
CA ILE A 244 2.92 5.67 9.76
C ILE A 244 4.42 5.54 10.01
N ALA A 245 5.01 4.42 9.64
CA ALA A 245 6.39 4.06 9.96
C ALA A 245 7.09 3.45 8.74
N MET A 246 7.48 4.30 7.78
CA MET A 246 8.19 3.87 6.57
C MET A 246 9.70 3.72 6.82
N ASP A 247 10.32 2.72 6.17
CA ASP A 247 11.76 2.47 6.28
C ASP A 247 12.61 3.66 5.85
N LYS A 248 12.18 4.41 4.82
CA LYS A 248 12.87 5.65 4.37
C LYS A 248 12.96 6.74 5.44
N PHE A 249 12.11 6.70 6.45
CA PHE A 249 12.12 7.62 7.61
C PHE A 249 12.60 6.93 8.89
N GLY A 250 13.33 5.80 8.79
CA GLY A 250 13.81 5.04 9.93
C GLY A 250 12.68 4.48 10.79
N PHE A 251 11.56 4.11 10.19
CA PHE A 251 10.37 3.61 10.85
C PHE A 251 9.77 4.56 11.90
N ARG A 252 9.83 5.85 11.62
CA ARG A 252 9.24 6.91 12.45
C ARG A 252 8.23 7.71 11.66
N LEU A 253 7.25 8.27 12.36
CA LEU A 253 6.34 9.26 11.78
C LEU A 253 7.13 10.56 11.56
N PRO A 254 7.22 11.10 10.33
CA PRO A 254 8.04 12.29 10.07
C PRO A 254 7.62 13.52 10.89
N TYR A 255 6.30 13.74 11.01
CA TYR A 255 5.67 14.81 11.81
C TYR A 255 4.21 14.47 12.08
N ALA A 256 3.62 15.12 13.10
CA ALA A 256 2.27 14.76 13.59
C ALA A 256 1.15 14.89 12.54
N GLY A 257 1.25 15.85 11.63
CA GLY A 257 0.27 16.07 10.53
C GLY A 257 0.48 15.18 9.30
N TYR A 258 1.52 14.32 9.26
CA TYR A 258 1.78 13.49 8.10
C TYR A 258 0.65 12.49 7.83
N PHE A 259 0.12 12.52 6.60
CA PHE A 259 -0.98 11.64 6.16
C PHE A 259 -0.72 10.99 4.79
N GLY A 260 0.54 11.00 4.35
CA GLY A 260 0.98 10.50 3.05
C GLY A 260 1.17 8.97 2.99
N GLY A 261 1.42 8.49 1.81
CA GLY A 261 1.71 7.09 1.51
C GLY A 261 0.46 6.22 1.40
N VAL A 262 -0.05 5.72 2.52
CA VAL A 262 -1.27 4.89 2.54
C VAL A 262 -2.25 5.42 3.58
N SER A 263 -3.44 5.79 3.13
CA SER A 263 -4.49 6.34 3.96
C SER A 263 -5.87 5.78 3.59
N GLY A 264 -6.82 5.80 4.52
CA GLY A 264 -8.17 5.31 4.30
C GLY A 264 -9.23 6.24 4.84
N LEU A 265 -10.29 6.41 4.05
CA LEU A 265 -11.46 7.20 4.39
C LEU A 265 -12.72 6.45 3.97
N SER A 266 -13.76 6.47 4.83
CA SER A 266 -15.08 6.02 4.42
C SER A 266 -15.67 6.98 3.37
N LYS A 267 -16.64 6.51 2.60
CA LYS A 267 -17.39 7.33 1.63
C LYS A 267 -17.89 8.64 2.26
N LYS A 268 -18.47 8.54 3.48
CA LYS A 268 -18.96 9.69 4.23
C LYS A 268 -17.85 10.68 4.62
N GLN A 269 -16.70 10.17 5.11
CA GLN A 269 -15.56 11.00 5.49
C GLN A 269 -14.97 11.72 4.28
N PHE A 270 -14.79 10.99 3.17
CA PHE A 270 -14.23 11.55 1.93
C PHE A 270 -15.10 12.66 1.34
N LEU A 271 -16.40 12.47 1.27
CA LEU A 271 -17.32 13.48 0.80
C LEU A 271 -17.38 14.71 1.73
N LYS A 272 -17.31 14.50 3.06
CA LYS A 272 -17.32 15.57 4.05
C LYS A 272 -16.17 16.57 3.85
N ILE A 273 -15.01 16.09 3.41
CA ILE A 273 -13.81 16.92 3.16
C ILE A 273 -13.68 17.40 1.71
N ASN A 274 -14.66 17.08 0.85
CA ASN A 274 -14.61 17.33 -0.60
C ASN A 274 -13.44 16.64 -1.32
N GLY A 275 -13.01 15.46 -0.82
CA GLY A 275 -11.91 14.68 -1.38
C GLY A 275 -10.55 15.37 -1.28
N PHE A 276 -9.60 14.94 -2.14
CA PHE A 276 -8.28 15.53 -2.28
C PHE A 276 -8.32 16.86 -3.07
N PRO A 277 -7.33 17.76 -2.89
CA PRO A 277 -7.21 18.96 -3.72
C PRO A 277 -6.77 18.60 -5.15
N ASN A 278 -7.42 19.17 -6.17
CA ASN A 278 -7.08 18.93 -7.58
C ASN A 278 -5.88 19.75 -8.08
N GLU A 279 -5.53 20.83 -7.39
CA GLU A 279 -4.58 21.84 -7.87
C GLU A 279 -3.13 21.61 -7.40
N TYR A 280 -2.80 20.40 -6.90
CA TYR A 280 -1.44 20.04 -6.51
C TYR A 280 -0.73 19.30 -7.65
N TRP A 281 -0.08 20.07 -8.51
CA TRP A 281 0.74 19.58 -9.63
C TRP A 281 2.19 19.43 -9.20
N GLY A 282 2.77 18.23 -9.40
CA GLY A 282 4.09 17.88 -8.91
C GLY A 282 4.06 17.40 -7.46
N TRP A 283 5.24 17.12 -6.92
CA TRP A 283 5.41 16.44 -5.66
C TRP A 283 5.20 17.34 -4.44
N GLY A 284 4.36 16.89 -3.53
CA GLY A 284 4.28 17.33 -2.14
C GLY A 284 3.21 18.39 -1.83
N GLY A 285 2.68 18.29 -0.64
CA GLY A 285 1.71 19.18 -0.02
C GLY A 285 0.25 18.75 -0.09
N GLU A 286 -0.10 17.83 -0.98
CA GLU A 286 -1.46 17.32 -1.10
C GLU A 286 -1.90 16.49 0.10
N ASP A 287 -0.97 15.77 0.73
CA ASP A 287 -1.18 14.99 1.94
C ASP A 287 -1.28 15.86 3.21
N ASP A 288 -0.58 16.99 3.26
CA ASP A 288 -0.75 18.00 4.30
C ASP A 288 -2.10 18.75 4.13
N ASP A 289 -2.49 19.06 2.89
CA ASP A 289 -3.78 19.69 2.62
C ASP A 289 -4.94 18.80 3.06
N ILE A 290 -4.90 17.48 2.74
CA ILE A 290 -5.97 16.57 3.17
C ILE A 290 -6.00 16.40 4.69
N TYR A 291 -4.85 16.41 5.37
CA TYR A 291 -4.80 16.44 6.83
C TYR A 291 -5.51 17.67 7.39
N ASN A 292 -5.25 18.86 6.80
CA ASN A 292 -5.93 20.10 7.17
C ASN A 292 -7.44 20.01 6.92
N ARG A 293 -7.88 19.46 5.79
CA ARG A 293 -9.31 19.24 5.50
C ARG A 293 -9.98 18.36 6.54
N ILE A 294 -9.32 17.28 6.95
CA ILE A 294 -9.80 16.37 7.99
C ILE A 294 -10.00 17.13 9.30
N THR A 295 -9.00 17.87 9.77
CA THR A 295 -9.03 18.59 11.05
C THR A 295 -9.99 19.76 11.03
N LEU A 296 -10.07 20.53 9.94
CA LEU A 296 -11.02 21.62 9.73
C LEU A 296 -12.48 21.15 9.73
N ASN A 297 -12.73 19.88 9.39
CA ASN A 297 -14.07 19.28 9.45
C ASN A 297 -14.35 18.55 10.78
N GLY A 298 -13.54 18.79 11.82
CA GLY A 298 -13.74 18.25 13.16
C GLY A 298 -13.44 16.75 13.30
N MET A 299 -12.72 16.17 12.34
CA MET A 299 -12.28 14.79 12.41
C MET A 299 -10.83 14.70 12.89
N LYS A 300 -10.45 13.51 13.41
CA LYS A 300 -9.09 13.20 13.88
C LYS A 300 -8.52 12.08 13.04
N VAL A 301 -7.20 12.11 12.80
CA VAL A 301 -6.52 10.99 12.13
C VAL A 301 -6.25 9.87 13.13
N SER A 302 -6.79 8.69 12.87
CA SER A 302 -6.47 7.46 13.62
C SER A 302 -5.24 6.78 13.01
N ARG A 303 -4.46 6.08 13.84
CA ARG A 303 -3.22 5.41 13.43
C ARG A 303 -3.10 4.04 14.11
N PRO A 304 -2.47 3.02 13.47
CA PRO A 304 -2.12 1.77 14.12
C PRO A 304 -0.96 1.97 15.13
N ASP A 305 -0.68 0.94 15.91
CA ASP A 305 0.60 0.86 16.63
C ASP A 305 1.77 0.96 15.64
N VAL A 306 2.87 1.61 16.04
CA VAL A 306 4.03 1.86 15.17
C VAL A 306 4.66 0.58 14.62
N ARG A 307 4.59 -0.53 15.36
CA ARG A 307 5.11 -1.83 14.93
C ARG A 307 4.27 -2.46 13.84
N ILE A 308 2.94 -2.22 13.87
CA ILE A 308 1.97 -2.70 12.89
C ILE A 308 1.94 -1.79 11.66
N GLY A 309 2.05 -0.49 11.86
CA GLY A 309 2.03 0.51 10.79
C GLY A 309 3.34 0.66 10.01
N ARG A 310 4.21 -0.37 10.00
CA ARG A 310 5.47 -0.37 9.25
C ARG A 310 5.25 -0.68 7.78
N TYR A 311 5.95 0.08 6.94
CA TYR A 311 5.97 -0.11 5.48
C TYR A 311 7.40 -0.11 4.96
N ARG A 312 7.63 -0.95 3.95
CA ARG A 312 8.87 -0.94 3.18
C ARG A 312 8.63 -0.27 1.83
N MET A 313 9.49 0.68 1.49
CA MET A 313 9.43 1.40 0.23
C MET A 313 10.30 0.72 -0.84
N ILE A 314 9.76 0.53 -2.02
CA ILE A 314 10.56 0.17 -3.20
C ILE A 314 11.37 1.41 -3.58
N LYS A 315 12.69 1.31 -3.47
CA LYS A 315 13.59 2.43 -3.78
C LYS A 315 13.55 2.75 -5.27
N HIS A 316 13.44 4.01 -5.56
CA HIS A 316 13.48 4.54 -6.93
C HIS A 316 13.98 5.97 -6.94
N GLU A 317 14.44 6.42 -8.09
CA GLU A 317 14.72 7.83 -8.34
C GLU A 317 13.42 8.62 -8.50
N ARG A 318 13.51 9.94 -8.42
CA ARG A 318 12.35 10.80 -8.64
C ARG A 318 11.93 10.70 -10.10
N ASP A 319 10.60 10.60 -10.31
CA ASP A 319 10.05 10.57 -11.66
C ASP A 319 10.24 11.91 -12.36
N GLU A 320 10.54 11.87 -13.66
CA GLU A 320 10.43 13.01 -14.54
C GLU A 320 9.02 13.61 -14.47
N HIS A 321 8.93 14.93 -14.59
CA HIS A 321 7.67 15.67 -14.48
C HIS A 321 6.92 15.48 -13.14
N ASN A 322 7.67 15.17 -12.07
CA ASN A 322 7.16 15.12 -10.69
C ASN A 322 8.09 15.92 -9.75
N GLU A 323 8.54 17.08 -10.19
CA GLU A 323 9.36 17.99 -9.41
C GLU A 323 8.59 18.52 -8.20
N PRO A 324 9.29 19.02 -7.16
CA PRO A 324 8.63 19.62 -6.00
C PRO A 324 7.70 20.75 -6.42
N ASN A 325 6.46 20.70 -5.92
CA ASN A 325 5.50 21.79 -6.16
C ASN A 325 5.97 23.08 -5.43
N PRO A 326 6.33 24.13 -6.16
CA PRO A 326 6.85 25.37 -5.56
C PRO A 326 5.79 26.13 -4.76
N GLN A 327 4.52 25.91 -5.06
CA GLN A 327 3.40 26.59 -4.42
C GLN A 327 2.81 25.83 -3.22
N ARG A 328 3.36 24.64 -2.88
CA ARG A 328 2.77 23.74 -1.88
C ARG A 328 2.48 24.42 -0.54
N PHE A 329 3.43 25.22 -0.02
CA PHE A 329 3.25 25.88 1.28
C PHE A 329 2.13 26.91 1.27
N ASN A 330 2.02 27.74 0.23
CA ASN A 330 0.95 28.70 0.08
C ASN A 330 -0.42 28.00 -0.04
N LYS A 331 -0.47 26.89 -0.79
CA LYS A 331 -1.71 26.12 -0.95
C LYS A 331 -2.14 25.50 0.38
N ILE A 332 -1.22 24.87 1.14
CA ILE A 332 -1.49 24.30 2.47
C ILE A 332 -2.04 25.36 3.44
N GLN A 333 -1.45 26.57 3.46
CA GLN A 333 -1.92 27.66 4.32
C GLN A 333 -3.34 28.12 3.95
N ASN A 334 -3.72 27.98 2.68
CA ASN A 334 -5.03 28.38 2.17
C ASN A 334 -6.08 27.26 2.15
N THR A 335 -5.81 26.07 2.68
CA THR A 335 -6.73 24.92 2.66
C THR A 335 -8.14 25.32 3.12
N LYS A 336 -8.28 26.10 4.22
CA LYS A 336 -9.57 26.54 4.76
C LYS A 336 -10.42 27.27 3.73
N ASN A 337 -9.82 28.10 2.89
CA ASN A 337 -10.50 28.93 1.90
C ASN A 337 -10.79 28.17 0.59
N THR A 338 -9.97 27.17 0.26
CA THR A 338 -10.01 26.46 -1.03
C THR A 338 -10.78 25.16 -0.97
N MET A 339 -10.79 24.44 0.18
CA MET A 339 -11.31 23.08 0.29
C MET A 339 -12.75 22.88 -0.16
N ARG A 340 -13.61 23.90 -0.08
CA ARG A 340 -15.00 23.81 -0.54
C ARG A 340 -15.14 23.96 -2.06
N LYS A 341 -14.16 24.58 -2.72
CA LYS A 341 -14.16 24.89 -4.16
C LYS A 341 -13.26 23.97 -4.97
N ASP A 342 -12.23 23.40 -4.35
CA ASP A 342 -11.24 22.51 -4.96
C ASP A 342 -11.33 21.10 -4.35
N GLY A 343 -11.69 20.12 -5.15
CA GLY A 343 -11.89 18.72 -4.73
C GLY A 343 -12.84 17.97 -5.64
N ILE A 344 -13.60 17.02 -5.08
CA ILE A 344 -14.57 16.22 -5.87
C ILE A 344 -15.59 17.11 -6.59
N SER A 345 -16.04 18.20 -5.95
CA SER A 345 -17.03 19.12 -6.53
C SER A 345 -16.53 19.87 -7.78
N SER A 346 -15.23 19.99 -7.96
CA SER A 346 -14.59 20.67 -9.10
C SER A 346 -13.76 19.74 -9.98
N LEU A 347 -13.89 18.43 -9.77
CA LEU A 347 -13.09 17.44 -10.50
C LEU A 347 -13.44 17.41 -11.98
N THR A 348 -12.44 17.61 -12.82
CA THR A 348 -12.55 17.53 -14.27
C THR A 348 -11.47 16.60 -14.83
N TYR A 349 -11.85 15.67 -15.68
CA TYR A 349 -10.95 14.75 -16.38
C TYR A 349 -11.66 14.16 -17.60
N ARG A 350 -10.90 13.58 -18.48
CA ARG A 350 -11.42 12.78 -19.61
C ARG A 350 -11.00 11.32 -19.42
N LEU A 351 -11.99 10.45 -19.26
CA LEU A 351 -11.78 9.02 -19.27
C LEU A 351 -11.37 8.57 -20.69
N VAL A 352 -10.27 7.83 -20.81
CA VAL A 352 -9.76 7.35 -22.09
C VAL A 352 -10.01 5.87 -22.26
N SER A 353 -9.71 5.06 -21.23
CA SER A 353 -10.00 3.62 -21.28
C SER A 353 -10.13 3.02 -19.88
N ILE A 354 -10.93 1.96 -19.78
CA ILE A 354 -10.99 1.05 -18.63
C ILE A 354 -10.64 -0.34 -19.16
N LYS A 355 -9.60 -0.96 -18.56
CA LYS A 355 -9.18 -2.32 -18.89
C LYS A 355 -9.15 -3.16 -17.62
N LYS A 356 -9.93 -4.24 -17.58
CA LYS A 356 -9.92 -5.20 -16.48
C LYS A 356 -8.85 -6.26 -16.76
N TYR A 357 -7.88 -6.35 -15.86
CA TYR A 357 -6.85 -7.38 -15.85
C TYR A 357 -7.17 -8.40 -14.74
N PRO A 358 -6.59 -9.58 -14.74
CA PRO A 358 -6.85 -10.57 -13.69
C PRO A 358 -6.63 -10.06 -12.27
N LEU A 359 -5.64 -9.15 -12.08
CA LEU A 359 -5.21 -8.70 -10.74
C LEU A 359 -5.61 -7.25 -10.41
N TYR A 360 -6.12 -6.48 -11.36
CA TYR A 360 -6.50 -5.07 -11.15
C TYR A 360 -7.32 -4.53 -12.31
N THR A 361 -8.02 -3.45 -12.06
CA THR A 361 -8.64 -2.61 -13.11
C THR A 361 -7.74 -1.42 -13.40
N ASN A 362 -7.32 -1.24 -14.66
CA ASN A 362 -6.57 -0.07 -15.09
C ASN A 362 -7.50 0.96 -15.72
N ILE A 363 -7.48 2.17 -15.19
CA ILE A 363 -8.28 3.30 -15.64
C ILE A 363 -7.33 4.38 -16.15
N SER A 364 -7.26 4.55 -17.48
CA SER A 364 -6.40 5.55 -18.10
C SER A 364 -7.17 6.84 -18.33
N VAL A 365 -6.60 7.96 -17.87
CA VAL A 365 -7.25 9.27 -17.87
C VAL A 365 -6.33 10.39 -18.32
N ALA A 366 -6.92 11.38 -19.00
CA ALA A 366 -6.30 12.67 -19.24
C ALA A 366 -6.87 13.69 -18.24
N ILE A 367 -6.01 14.23 -17.38
CA ILE A 367 -6.42 15.11 -16.27
C ILE A 367 -6.15 16.60 -16.49
N GLY A 368 -5.74 16.97 -17.72
CA GLY A 368 -5.36 18.33 -18.07
C GLY A 368 -3.91 18.65 -17.73
N LYS A 369 -3.59 19.93 -17.71
CA LYS A 369 -2.25 20.50 -17.47
C LYS A 369 -2.26 21.42 -16.26
N PRO A 370 -1.09 21.64 -15.62
CA PRO A 370 -0.97 22.66 -14.58
C PRO A 370 -1.31 24.04 -15.16
N PRO A 371 -1.92 24.93 -14.37
CA PRO A 371 -2.17 26.29 -14.80
C PRO A 371 -0.84 26.99 -15.15
N PRO A 372 -0.85 27.95 -16.10
CA PRO A 372 0.34 28.73 -16.44
C PRO A 372 0.93 29.36 -15.18
N ARG A 373 2.26 29.33 -15.05
CA ARG A 373 2.91 30.03 -13.95
C ARG A 373 2.65 31.53 -14.08
N PRO A 374 2.26 32.22 -13.01
CA PRO A 374 2.18 33.68 -13.07
C PRO A 374 3.56 34.22 -13.50
N ILE A 375 3.55 35.04 -14.54
CA ILE A 375 4.75 35.76 -14.98
C ILE A 375 5.16 36.63 -13.78
N ARG A 376 6.35 36.40 -13.24
CA ARG A 376 6.92 37.29 -12.23
C ARG A 376 7.22 38.62 -12.96
N GLY A 377 6.36 39.62 -12.75
CA GLY A 377 6.65 40.97 -13.07
C GLY A 377 7.76 41.52 -12.17
#